data_e7946d2cd18a8df747b5b0eddcb13f2e
#
_entry.id   e7946d2cd18a8df747b5b0eddcb13f2e
#
_cell.length_a   1.000
_cell.length_b   1.000
_cell.length_c   1.000
_cell.angle_alpha   90.00
_cell.angle_beta   90.00
_cell.angle_gamma   90.00
#
_symmetry.space_group_name_H-M   'P 1'
#
loop_
_entity.id
_entity.type
_entity.pdbx_description
1 polymer ?
#
loop_
_entity_poly.entity_id
_entity_poly.type
_entity_poly.pdbx_seq_one_letter_code
_entity_poly.pdbx_strand_id
1 'polypeptide(L)'
;REQIVDHASHIIDLHTGAIHRTNLPQIRAQLTPGGETERMANAFGAPVILNAELREGSLRHYAQNRGIPVLTYEAGEALRFDEWAITPGVRGVLRVMRRLGMLAGERRRRTPPAAEIANGSSWARAPIDGILRPQVRLGARVARGELLGRVADPFGNAEGEVRSMADGIVIGMSRLPLANEGEALFHIARFDAIEEAESAIEDFHSSLAPPPDPLY
;
A
#
# COMPACT_ATOMS: atom_id res chain seq x y z
N ARG A 1 -24.93 -2.26 3.53
CA ARG A 1 -24.19 -3.18 4.40
C ARG A 1 -24.96 -4.49 4.53
N GLU A 2 -26.20 -4.47 5.03
CA GLU A 2 -27.05 -5.63 5.28
C GLU A 2 -27.32 -6.50 4.03
N GLN A 3 -27.43 -5.89 2.85
CA GLN A 3 -27.76 -6.61 1.62
C GLN A 3 -26.54 -7.29 0.96
N ILE A 4 -25.31 -6.95 1.31
CA ILE A 4 -24.09 -7.47 0.68
C ILE A 4 -23.16 -8.05 1.73
N VAL A 5 -22.72 -7.24 2.70
CA VAL A 5 -21.66 -7.64 3.64
C VAL A 5 -22.12 -8.76 4.55
N ASP A 6 -23.35 -8.72 5.06
CA ASP A 6 -23.89 -9.71 5.99
C ASP A 6 -24.14 -11.08 5.32
N HIS A 7 -24.10 -11.14 4.01
CA HIS A 7 -24.22 -12.39 3.21
C HIS A 7 -22.87 -12.88 2.67
N ALA A 8 -21.77 -12.11 2.90
CA ALA A 8 -20.46 -12.50 2.44
C ALA A 8 -19.77 -13.41 3.47
N SER A 9 -19.08 -14.45 2.99
CA SER A 9 -18.20 -15.28 3.82
C SER A 9 -16.78 -14.70 3.93
N HIS A 10 -16.33 -13.96 2.90
CA HIS A 10 -15.01 -13.33 2.79
C HIS A 10 -15.16 -12.04 1.98
N ILE A 11 -14.34 -11.04 2.27
CA ILE A 11 -14.40 -9.74 1.59
C ILE A 11 -13.00 -9.32 1.14
N ILE A 12 -12.91 -8.83 -0.08
CA ILE A 12 -11.77 -8.08 -0.60
C ILE A 12 -12.31 -6.72 -1.05
N ASP A 13 -11.86 -5.66 -0.39
CA ASP A 13 -12.23 -4.28 -0.68
C ASP A 13 -11.09 -3.63 -1.51
N LEU A 14 -11.39 -3.16 -2.73
CA LEU A 14 -10.40 -2.65 -3.66
C LEU A 14 -10.37 -1.12 -3.63
N HIS A 15 -9.23 -0.56 -3.26
CA HIS A 15 -8.99 0.87 -3.14
C HIS A 15 -7.82 1.33 -3.99
N THR A 16 -7.87 2.62 -4.37
CA THR A 16 -6.70 3.37 -4.84
C THR A 16 -6.20 4.30 -3.74
N GLY A 17 -5.07 4.96 -3.97
CA GLY A 17 -4.75 6.20 -3.28
C GLY A 17 -5.80 7.28 -3.56
N ALA A 18 -5.77 8.38 -2.84
CA ALA A 18 -6.62 9.55 -3.12
C ALA A 18 -6.19 10.23 -4.43
N ILE A 19 -6.96 11.22 -4.89
CA ILE A 19 -6.55 12.12 -5.96
C ILE A 19 -5.19 12.73 -5.60
N HIS A 20 -4.24 12.71 -6.53
CA HIS A 20 -2.85 13.16 -6.36
C HIS A 20 -2.07 12.42 -5.27
N ARG A 21 -2.47 11.21 -4.92
CA ARG A 21 -1.73 10.35 -3.99
C ARG A 21 -1.63 8.94 -4.54
N THR A 22 -0.42 8.44 -4.71
CA THR A 22 -0.18 7.09 -5.20
C THR A 22 0.25 6.16 -4.06
N ASN A 23 -0.26 4.94 -4.07
CA ASN A 23 0.09 3.88 -3.13
C ASN A 23 0.83 2.74 -3.85
N LEU A 24 1.88 2.22 -3.21
CA LEU A 24 2.46 0.93 -3.57
C LEU A 24 1.39 -0.15 -3.38
N PRO A 25 1.29 -1.17 -4.27
CA PRO A 25 0.40 -2.30 -4.07
C PRO A 25 0.60 -2.95 -2.70
N GLN A 26 -0.41 -2.89 -1.86
CA GLN A 26 -0.36 -3.34 -0.48
C GLN A 26 -1.71 -3.87 -0.01
N ILE A 27 -1.68 -4.79 0.95
CA ILE A 27 -2.86 -5.21 1.70
C ILE A 27 -2.89 -4.47 3.04
N ARG A 28 -4.05 -3.96 3.41
CA ARG A 28 -4.35 -3.54 4.78
C ARG A 28 -5.31 -4.51 5.42
N ALA A 29 -4.93 -5.05 6.56
CA ALA A 29 -5.76 -5.97 7.32
C ALA A 29 -5.41 -5.89 8.81
N GLN A 30 -6.34 -6.25 9.69
CA GLN A 30 -6.00 -6.61 11.05
C GLN A 30 -5.73 -8.11 11.06
N LEU A 31 -4.50 -8.48 11.34
CA LEU A 31 -4.05 -9.86 11.30
C LEU A 31 -4.16 -10.48 12.69
N THR A 32 -4.61 -11.73 12.70
CA THR A 32 -4.47 -12.64 13.85
C THR A 32 -3.56 -13.78 13.42
N PRO A 33 -2.48 -14.08 14.14
CA PRO A 33 -1.56 -15.15 13.77
C PRO A 33 -2.29 -16.47 13.49
N GLY A 34 -2.06 -17.03 12.31
CA GLY A 34 -2.73 -18.26 11.83
C GLY A 34 -4.21 -18.09 11.51
N GLY A 35 -4.74 -16.87 11.54
CA GLY A 35 -6.14 -16.55 11.20
C GLY A 35 -6.46 -16.59 9.71
N GLU A 36 -7.75 -16.59 9.36
CA GLU A 36 -8.16 -16.63 7.95
C GLU A 36 -7.78 -15.37 7.19
N THR A 37 -7.87 -14.20 7.83
CA THR A 37 -7.45 -12.92 7.23
C THR A 37 -5.98 -12.94 6.84
N GLU A 38 -5.09 -13.47 7.69
CA GLU A 38 -3.67 -13.61 7.38
C GLU A 38 -3.44 -14.56 6.21
N ARG A 39 -4.11 -15.72 6.23
CA ARG A 39 -4.04 -16.69 5.13
C ARG A 39 -4.51 -16.12 3.79
N MET A 40 -5.57 -15.30 3.81
CA MET A 40 -6.05 -14.58 2.62
C MET A 40 -5.02 -13.55 2.14
N ALA A 41 -4.44 -12.75 3.05
CA ALA A 41 -3.45 -11.74 2.73
C ALA A 41 -2.20 -12.35 2.07
N ASN A 42 -1.69 -13.44 2.63
CA ASN A 42 -0.57 -14.20 2.07
C ASN A 42 -0.93 -14.79 0.69
N ALA A 43 -2.14 -15.33 0.53
CA ALA A 43 -2.59 -15.87 -0.75
C ALA A 43 -2.76 -14.76 -1.81
N PHE A 44 -3.14 -13.56 -1.42
CA PHE A 44 -3.29 -12.41 -2.33
C PHE A 44 -1.94 -12.08 -2.99
N GLY A 45 -0.84 -12.08 -2.23
CA GLY A 45 0.52 -11.91 -2.74
C GLY A 45 0.84 -10.48 -3.20
N ALA A 46 0.36 -9.47 -2.49
CA ALA A 46 0.89 -8.12 -2.57
C ALA A 46 2.26 -8.07 -1.86
N PRO A 47 3.20 -7.21 -2.29
CA PRO A 47 4.56 -7.19 -1.72
C PRO A 47 4.59 -6.73 -0.26
N VAL A 48 3.58 -5.98 0.18
CA VAL A 48 3.45 -5.44 1.54
C VAL A 48 2.10 -5.79 2.13
N ILE A 49 2.09 -6.28 3.36
CA ILE A 49 0.91 -6.41 4.20
C ILE A 49 1.07 -5.46 5.39
N LEU A 50 0.24 -4.43 5.45
CA LEU A 50 0.18 -3.53 6.59
C LEU A 50 -0.79 -4.10 7.63
N ASN A 51 -0.25 -4.60 8.74
CA ASN A 51 -1.06 -4.96 9.90
C ASN A 51 -1.55 -3.67 10.58
N ALA A 52 -2.80 -3.33 10.34
CA ALA A 52 -3.38 -2.07 10.72
C ALA A 52 -4.62 -2.27 11.58
N GLU A 53 -4.70 -1.55 12.68
CA GLU A 53 -5.88 -1.49 13.53
C GLU A 53 -7.14 -1.11 12.75
N LEU A 54 -8.27 -1.56 13.25
CA LEU A 54 -9.57 -1.25 12.69
C LEU A 54 -9.97 0.18 13.02
N ARG A 55 -10.29 0.94 11.99
CA ARG A 55 -10.89 2.25 12.17
C ARG A 55 -12.38 2.09 12.37
N GLU A 56 -12.92 2.61 13.47
CA GLU A 56 -14.35 2.63 13.75
C GLU A 56 -15.15 3.20 12.56
N GLY A 57 -16.28 2.60 12.25
CA GLY A 57 -17.14 2.99 11.14
C GLY A 57 -16.68 2.52 9.75
N SER A 58 -15.49 1.94 9.62
CA SER A 58 -14.99 1.38 8.35
C SER A 58 -15.71 0.07 7.97
N LEU A 59 -15.61 -0.31 6.67
CA LEU A 59 -16.10 -1.60 6.20
C LEU A 59 -15.39 -2.76 6.91
N ARG A 60 -14.07 -2.65 7.11
CA ARG A 60 -13.26 -3.66 7.83
C ARG A 60 -13.76 -3.86 9.26
N HIS A 61 -14.00 -2.76 10.00
CA HIS A 61 -14.53 -2.82 11.35
C HIS A 61 -15.90 -3.49 11.40
N TYR A 62 -16.79 -3.13 10.47
CA TYR A 62 -18.13 -3.72 10.38
C TYR A 62 -18.09 -5.23 10.10
N ALA A 63 -17.29 -5.66 9.14
CA ALA A 63 -17.15 -7.06 8.74
C ALA A 63 -16.50 -7.91 9.85
N GLN A 64 -15.42 -7.40 10.44
CA GLN A 64 -14.68 -8.15 11.46
C GLN A 64 -15.48 -8.35 12.74
N ASN A 65 -16.32 -7.39 13.16
CA ASN A 65 -17.25 -7.55 14.27
C ASN A 65 -18.30 -8.65 14.03
N ARG A 66 -18.44 -9.13 12.79
CA ARG A 66 -19.30 -10.25 12.38
C ARG A 66 -18.53 -11.53 12.11
N GLY A 67 -17.22 -11.52 12.40
CA GLY A 67 -16.34 -12.67 12.12
C GLY A 67 -16.07 -12.91 10.63
N ILE A 68 -16.32 -11.91 9.76
CA ILE A 68 -16.09 -12.01 8.33
C ILE A 68 -14.66 -11.55 8.01
N PRO A 69 -13.77 -12.45 7.51
CA PRO A 69 -12.43 -12.07 7.08
C PRO A 69 -12.48 -11.04 5.96
N VAL A 70 -11.68 -9.96 6.10
CA VAL A 70 -11.68 -8.85 5.15
C VAL A 70 -10.28 -8.33 4.90
N LEU A 71 -9.94 -8.15 3.62
CA LEU A 71 -8.74 -7.46 3.15
C LEU A 71 -9.14 -6.14 2.48
N THR A 72 -8.31 -5.12 2.64
CA THR A 72 -8.32 -3.96 1.74
C THR A 72 -7.04 -4.01 0.91
N TYR A 73 -7.19 -4.08 -0.41
CA TYR A 73 -6.11 -3.89 -1.36
C TYR A 73 -6.04 -2.42 -1.73
N GLU A 74 -4.90 -1.79 -1.53
CA GLU A 74 -4.63 -0.40 -1.92
C GLU A 74 -3.49 -0.34 -2.93
N ALA A 75 -3.70 0.31 -4.08
CA ALA A 75 -2.66 0.49 -5.09
C ALA A 75 -2.97 1.63 -6.05
N GLY A 76 -1.93 2.29 -6.57
CA GLY A 76 -2.07 3.32 -7.58
C GLY A 76 -2.72 4.61 -7.05
N GLU A 77 -3.23 5.41 -7.97
CA GLU A 77 -3.84 6.73 -7.74
C GLU A 77 -5.30 6.73 -8.21
N ALA A 78 -6.15 7.51 -7.55
CA ALA A 78 -7.53 7.70 -7.98
C ALA A 78 -7.59 8.33 -9.38
N LEU A 79 -8.66 7.98 -10.13
CA LEU A 79 -8.93 8.48 -11.48
C LEU A 79 -7.84 8.11 -12.51
N ARG A 80 -7.09 7.03 -12.28
CA ARG A 80 -6.10 6.46 -13.19
C ARG A 80 -6.41 4.98 -13.47
N PHE A 81 -6.06 4.53 -14.67
CA PHE A 81 -5.99 3.10 -15.02
C PHE A 81 -4.53 2.66 -15.01
N ASP A 82 -4.00 2.46 -13.81
CA ASP A 82 -2.62 2.06 -13.60
C ASP A 82 -2.48 0.54 -13.69
N GLU A 83 -2.02 0.02 -14.82
CA GLU A 83 -1.88 -1.44 -15.05
C GLU A 83 -0.97 -2.11 -14.01
N TRP A 84 0.04 -1.41 -13.51
CA TRP A 84 0.89 -1.91 -12.44
C TRP A 84 0.16 -2.07 -11.09
N ALA A 85 -0.98 -1.43 -10.91
CA ALA A 85 -1.88 -1.58 -9.77
C ALA A 85 -3.02 -2.56 -10.06
N ILE A 86 -3.59 -2.52 -11.27
CA ILE A 86 -4.73 -3.34 -11.70
C ILE A 86 -4.34 -4.81 -11.83
N THR A 87 -3.27 -5.09 -12.58
CA THR A 87 -2.83 -6.48 -12.84
C THR A 87 -2.53 -7.28 -11.57
N PRO A 88 -1.78 -6.76 -10.58
CA PRO A 88 -1.59 -7.47 -9.31
C PRO A 88 -2.88 -7.64 -8.52
N GLY A 89 -3.76 -6.65 -8.54
CA GLY A 89 -5.08 -6.71 -7.89
C GLY A 89 -5.92 -7.86 -8.42
N VAL A 90 -6.07 -7.95 -9.74
CA VAL A 90 -6.81 -9.05 -10.40
C VAL A 90 -6.18 -10.40 -10.08
N ARG A 91 -4.85 -10.53 -10.19
CA ARG A 91 -4.14 -11.77 -9.87
C ARG A 91 -4.31 -12.14 -8.39
N GLY A 92 -4.30 -11.16 -7.49
CA GLY A 92 -4.50 -11.36 -6.06
C GLY A 92 -5.89 -11.91 -5.74
N VAL A 93 -6.94 -11.28 -6.27
CA VAL A 93 -8.33 -11.75 -6.13
C VAL A 93 -8.46 -13.20 -6.60
N LEU A 94 -7.95 -13.51 -7.80
CA LEU A 94 -8.03 -14.88 -8.35
C LEU A 94 -7.26 -15.90 -7.50
N ARG A 95 -6.12 -15.53 -6.90
CA ARG A 95 -5.39 -16.41 -5.97
C ARG A 95 -6.18 -16.68 -4.70
N VAL A 96 -6.82 -15.67 -4.11
CA VAL A 96 -7.69 -15.85 -2.95
C VAL A 96 -8.89 -16.73 -3.30
N MET A 97 -9.55 -16.50 -4.44
CA MET A 97 -10.66 -17.36 -4.89
C MET A 97 -10.24 -18.83 -5.05
N ARG A 98 -9.04 -19.09 -5.61
CA ARG A 98 -8.51 -20.47 -5.72
C ARG A 98 -8.22 -21.07 -4.34
N ARG A 99 -7.64 -20.29 -3.44
CA ARG A 99 -7.41 -20.71 -2.05
C ARG A 99 -8.71 -21.12 -1.35
N LEU A 100 -9.78 -20.37 -1.58
CA LEU A 100 -11.12 -20.64 -1.04
C LEU A 100 -11.87 -21.77 -1.76
N GLY A 101 -11.26 -22.41 -2.77
CA GLY A 101 -11.90 -23.49 -3.52
C GLY A 101 -12.97 -23.02 -4.52
N MET A 102 -13.08 -21.71 -4.77
CA MET A 102 -14.06 -21.15 -5.71
C MET A 102 -13.63 -21.34 -7.18
N LEU A 103 -12.33 -21.52 -7.42
CA LEU A 103 -11.75 -21.76 -8.74
C LEU A 103 -10.84 -22.99 -8.70
N ALA A 104 -10.77 -23.70 -9.84
CA ALA A 104 -9.81 -24.80 -9.99
C ALA A 104 -8.36 -24.31 -9.82
N GLY A 105 -7.51 -25.13 -9.24
CA GLY A 105 -6.08 -24.84 -9.07
C GLY A 105 -5.36 -24.68 -10.42
N GLU A 106 -4.34 -23.84 -10.46
CA GLU A 106 -3.46 -23.74 -11.62
C GLU A 106 -2.58 -25.00 -11.75
N ARG A 107 -2.42 -25.50 -12.99
CA ARG A 107 -1.51 -26.62 -13.28
C ARG A 107 -0.03 -26.31 -12.97
N ARG A 108 0.37 -25.03 -12.96
CA ARG A 108 1.68 -24.53 -12.50
C ARG A 108 1.48 -23.50 -11.40
N ARG A 109 1.72 -23.90 -10.16
CA ARG A 109 1.80 -22.98 -9.02
C ARG A 109 3.06 -22.13 -9.15
N ARG A 110 2.95 -20.87 -9.58
CA ARG A 110 3.91 -19.86 -9.15
C ARG A 110 3.49 -19.45 -7.74
N THR A 111 4.28 -19.83 -6.75
CA THR A 111 4.13 -19.29 -5.39
C THR A 111 4.25 -17.77 -5.50
N PRO A 112 3.28 -16.99 -4.96
CA PRO A 112 3.46 -15.55 -4.90
C PRO A 112 4.74 -15.24 -4.09
N PRO A 113 5.42 -14.12 -4.38
CA PRO A 113 6.50 -13.66 -3.51
C PRO A 113 6.03 -13.63 -2.06
N ALA A 114 6.91 -13.96 -1.13
CA ALA A 114 6.62 -13.79 0.28
C ALA A 114 6.27 -12.31 0.52
N ALA A 115 5.15 -12.06 1.13
CA ALA A 115 4.77 -10.69 1.52
C ALA A 115 5.33 -10.41 2.89
N GLU A 116 5.95 -9.25 3.05
CA GLU A 116 6.45 -8.83 4.36
C GLU A 116 5.38 -8.04 5.11
N ILE A 117 5.29 -8.32 6.43
CA ILE A 117 4.30 -7.70 7.30
C ILE A 117 4.90 -6.45 7.94
N ALA A 118 4.32 -5.31 7.60
CA ALA A 118 4.63 -4.06 8.28
C ALA A 118 3.81 -3.94 9.58
N ASN A 119 4.51 -3.71 10.70
CA ASN A 119 3.91 -3.62 12.04
C ASN A 119 3.43 -2.21 12.40
N GLY A 120 3.50 -1.28 11.46
CA GLY A 120 3.01 0.08 11.62
C GLY A 120 3.45 0.98 10.49
N SER A 121 2.91 2.18 10.47
CA SER A 121 3.27 3.17 9.48
C SER A 121 3.15 4.59 10.03
N SER A 122 3.82 5.53 9.39
CA SER A 122 3.75 6.96 9.72
C SER A 122 3.79 7.83 8.48
N TRP A 123 3.29 9.06 8.60
CA TRP A 123 3.34 10.05 7.54
C TRP A 123 4.40 11.12 7.84
N ALA A 124 5.34 11.31 6.93
CA ALA A 124 6.15 12.51 6.89
C ALA A 124 5.33 13.64 6.27
N ARG A 125 5.33 14.80 6.93
CA ARG A 125 4.45 15.93 6.60
C ARG A 125 5.23 17.14 6.12
N ALA A 126 4.57 18.02 5.36
CA ALA A 126 5.12 19.28 4.93
C ALA A 126 5.46 20.18 6.14
N PRO A 127 6.71 20.69 6.26
CA PRO A 127 7.10 21.60 7.34
C PRO A 127 6.63 23.04 7.12
N ILE A 128 6.34 23.41 5.88
CA ILE A 128 5.86 24.73 5.45
C ILE A 128 4.95 24.58 4.24
N ASP A 129 4.25 25.66 3.87
CA ASP A 129 3.57 25.77 2.58
C ASP A 129 4.59 25.95 1.44
N GLY A 130 4.33 25.39 0.27
CA GLY A 130 5.21 25.58 -0.88
C GLY A 130 5.15 24.50 -1.94
N ILE A 131 6.23 24.42 -2.72
CA ILE A 131 6.39 23.48 -3.83
C ILE A 131 7.24 22.30 -3.37
N LEU A 132 6.63 21.10 -3.34
CA LEU A 132 7.30 19.85 -3.01
C LEU A 132 8.21 19.40 -4.15
N ARG A 133 9.46 19.08 -3.81
CA ARG A 133 10.44 18.38 -4.66
C ARG A 133 10.81 17.07 -4.00
N PRO A 134 10.17 15.94 -4.37
CA PRO A 134 10.51 14.64 -3.82
C PRO A 134 11.90 14.20 -4.27
N GLN A 135 12.63 13.52 -3.37
CA GLN A 135 13.97 12.96 -3.62
C GLN A 135 14.00 11.44 -3.50
N VAL A 136 12.89 10.85 -3.06
CA VAL A 136 12.72 9.40 -2.96
C VAL A 136 11.58 8.95 -3.85
N ARG A 137 11.61 7.68 -4.25
CA ARG A 137 10.56 7.05 -5.05
C ARG A 137 9.66 6.16 -4.19
N LEU A 138 8.49 5.85 -4.73
CA LEU A 138 7.61 4.83 -4.16
C LEU A 138 8.33 3.47 -4.14
N GLY A 139 8.24 2.76 -3.02
CA GLY A 139 8.96 1.50 -2.79
C GLY A 139 10.41 1.66 -2.31
N ALA A 140 10.94 2.88 -2.19
CA ALA A 140 12.29 3.09 -1.68
C ALA A 140 12.38 2.77 -0.18
N ARG A 141 13.44 2.06 0.20
CA ARG A 141 13.89 1.96 1.59
C ARG A 141 14.45 3.31 2.02
N VAL A 142 14.16 3.71 3.24
CA VAL A 142 14.62 4.96 3.85
C VAL A 142 15.01 4.74 5.29
N ALA A 143 16.04 5.46 5.73
CA ALA A 143 16.49 5.47 7.11
C ALA A 143 15.84 6.61 7.91
N ARG A 144 15.75 6.47 9.23
CA ARG A 144 15.32 7.55 10.11
C ARG A 144 16.23 8.77 9.93
N GLY A 145 15.61 9.95 9.71
CA GLY A 145 16.32 11.21 9.47
C GLY A 145 16.71 11.42 7.99
N GLU A 146 16.54 10.43 7.12
CA GLU A 146 16.83 10.55 5.69
C GLU A 146 15.93 11.60 5.03
N LEU A 147 16.50 12.38 4.10
CA LEU A 147 15.81 13.41 3.36
C LEU A 147 14.90 12.78 2.28
N LEU A 148 13.60 12.95 2.42
CA LEU A 148 12.58 12.44 1.50
C LEU A 148 12.26 13.45 0.39
N GLY A 149 12.43 14.74 0.68
CA GLY A 149 12.14 15.84 -0.23
C GLY A 149 12.27 17.18 0.44
N ARG A 150 12.05 18.23 -0.33
CA ARG A 150 12.09 19.62 0.13
C ARG A 150 10.81 20.34 -0.28
N VAL A 151 10.32 21.21 0.58
CA VAL A 151 9.23 22.13 0.28
C VAL A 151 9.78 23.53 0.31
N ALA A 152 9.67 24.26 -0.77
CA ALA A 152 10.17 25.62 -0.88
C ALA A 152 9.07 26.59 -1.31
N ASP A 153 9.10 27.83 -0.80
CA ASP A 153 8.22 28.86 -1.34
C ASP A 153 8.58 29.17 -2.81
N PRO A 154 7.64 29.67 -3.62
CA PRO A 154 7.88 29.91 -5.04
C PRO A 154 8.97 30.93 -5.35
N PHE A 155 9.33 31.76 -4.37
CA PHE A 155 10.32 32.83 -4.51
C PHE A 155 11.69 32.45 -3.97
N GLY A 156 11.81 31.29 -3.29
CA GLY A 156 13.05 30.79 -2.74
C GLY A 156 13.49 31.45 -1.42
N ASN A 157 12.59 32.16 -0.73
CA ASN A 157 12.90 32.80 0.54
C ASN A 157 12.89 31.85 1.73
N ALA A 158 12.14 30.75 1.61
CA ALA A 158 12.03 29.71 2.64
C ALA A 158 12.09 28.33 2.02
N GLU A 159 12.81 27.42 2.68
CA GLU A 159 12.87 25.99 2.33
C GLU A 159 12.80 25.14 3.60
N GLY A 160 11.97 24.11 3.57
CA GLY A 160 11.83 23.13 4.64
C GLY A 160 12.15 21.71 4.15
N GLU A 161 12.86 20.96 4.97
CA GLU A 161 13.21 19.57 4.68
C GLU A 161 12.15 18.61 5.20
N VAL A 162 11.71 17.68 4.35
CA VAL A 162 10.84 16.57 4.74
C VAL A 162 11.70 15.35 4.99
N ARG A 163 11.79 14.91 6.25
CA ARG A 163 12.64 13.80 6.66
C ARG A 163 11.82 12.62 7.17
N SER A 164 12.36 11.41 7.00
CA SER A 164 11.76 10.21 7.56
C SER A 164 11.83 10.21 9.09
N MET A 165 10.71 9.85 9.73
CA MET A 165 10.63 9.72 11.20
C MET A 165 11.09 8.35 11.69
N ALA A 166 11.28 7.37 10.80
CA ALA A 166 11.64 5.98 11.12
C ALA A 166 12.37 5.32 9.94
N ASP A 167 13.06 4.22 10.23
CA ASP A 167 13.48 3.28 9.19
C ASP A 167 12.24 2.63 8.59
N GLY A 168 12.23 2.41 7.27
CA GLY A 168 11.08 1.80 6.62
C GLY A 168 11.11 1.88 5.10
N ILE A 169 9.96 1.64 4.50
CA ILE A 169 9.77 1.72 3.04
C ILE A 169 8.64 2.69 2.72
N VAL A 170 8.82 3.50 1.68
CA VAL A 170 7.83 4.45 1.20
C VAL A 170 6.71 3.69 0.48
N ILE A 171 5.55 3.56 1.12
CA ILE A 171 4.37 2.84 0.60
C ILE A 171 3.28 3.74 0.04
N GLY A 172 3.45 5.05 0.12
CA GLY A 172 2.53 6.03 -0.45
C GLY A 172 3.19 7.41 -0.52
N MET A 173 2.82 8.21 -1.51
CA MET A 173 3.35 9.57 -1.63
C MET A 173 2.39 10.51 -2.34
N SER A 174 2.47 11.81 -2.00
CA SER A 174 1.80 12.87 -2.74
C SER A 174 2.44 13.05 -4.12
N ARG A 175 1.58 13.23 -5.12
CA ARG A 175 2.00 13.53 -6.51
C ARG A 175 1.75 14.99 -6.87
N LEU A 176 1.02 15.73 -6.03
CA LEU A 176 0.79 17.14 -6.23
C LEU A 176 2.04 17.93 -5.78
N PRO A 177 2.58 18.78 -6.65
CA PRO A 177 3.72 19.62 -6.26
C PRO A 177 3.38 20.63 -5.17
N LEU A 178 2.16 21.21 -5.18
CA LEU A 178 1.72 22.13 -4.15
C LEU A 178 1.46 21.36 -2.84
N ALA A 179 2.09 21.81 -1.77
CA ALA A 179 1.94 21.26 -0.43
C ALA A 179 1.57 22.36 0.57
N ASN A 180 0.64 22.06 1.47
CA ASN A 180 0.33 22.94 2.60
C ASN A 180 1.02 22.43 3.85
N GLU A 181 1.38 23.33 4.77
CA GLU A 181 1.98 22.99 6.06
C GLU A 181 1.12 21.91 6.78
N GLY A 182 1.78 20.89 7.30
CA GLY A 182 1.13 19.75 7.97
C GLY A 182 0.53 18.71 7.02
N GLU A 183 0.50 18.95 5.72
CA GLU A 183 -0.01 17.98 4.75
C GLU A 183 0.84 16.69 4.71
N ALA A 184 0.19 15.54 4.62
CA ALA A 184 0.83 14.23 4.58
C ALA A 184 1.44 13.98 3.18
N LEU A 185 2.77 13.90 3.10
CA LEU A 185 3.50 13.82 1.83
C LEU A 185 4.03 12.42 1.53
N PHE A 186 4.63 11.74 2.50
CA PHE A 186 5.19 10.40 2.33
C PHE A 186 4.68 9.46 3.42
N HIS A 187 4.17 8.31 3.03
CA HIS A 187 3.72 7.25 3.92
C HIS A 187 4.79 6.19 4.03
N ILE A 188 5.30 5.95 5.23
CA ILE A 188 6.41 5.04 5.48
C ILE A 188 5.91 3.89 6.34
N ALA A 189 6.04 2.67 5.84
CA ALA A 189 5.77 1.44 6.57
C ALA A 189 7.04 0.94 7.27
N ARG A 190 6.90 0.39 8.48
CA ARG A 190 7.99 -0.14 9.30
C ARG A 190 7.91 -1.66 9.33
N PHE A 191 9.08 -2.28 9.16
CA PHE A 191 9.24 -3.74 9.12
C PHE A 191 10.26 -4.17 10.15
N ASP A 192 10.10 -5.38 10.69
CA ASP A 192 11.11 -5.99 11.56
C ASP A 192 12.27 -6.54 10.71
N ALA A 193 11.95 -7.07 9.51
CA ALA A 193 12.90 -7.58 8.53
C ALA A 193 12.88 -6.68 7.26
N ILE A 194 13.58 -5.53 7.32
CA ILE A 194 13.47 -4.52 6.27
C ILE A 194 14.17 -4.95 4.96
N GLU A 195 15.23 -5.74 5.06
CA GLU A 195 15.96 -6.30 3.91
C GLU A 195 15.08 -7.25 3.10
N GLU A 196 14.32 -8.08 3.77
CA GLU A 196 13.36 -9.01 3.16
C GLU A 196 12.22 -8.24 2.49
N ALA A 197 11.73 -7.17 3.13
CA ALA A 197 10.70 -6.31 2.58
C ALA A 197 11.18 -5.58 1.31
N GLU A 198 12.40 -5.07 1.31
CA GLU A 198 13.03 -4.45 0.14
C GLU A 198 13.14 -5.45 -1.01
N SER A 199 13.67 -6.66 -0.74
CA SER A 199 13.77 -7.73 -1.72
C SER A 199 12.41 -8.15 -2.29
N ALA A 200 11.38 -8.30 -1.45
CA ALA A 200 10.03 -8.64 -1.88
C ALA A 200 9.44 -7.59 -2.83
N ILE A 201 9.71 -6.31 -2.59
CA ILE A 201 9.27 -5.21 -3.45
C ILE A 201 10.04 -5.20 -4.78
N GLU A 202 11.35 -5.45 -4.77
CA GLU A 202 12.16 -5.55 -5.98
C GLU A 202 11.72 -6.73 -6.86
N ASP A 203 11.48 -7.89 -6.28
CA ASP A 203 10.95 -9.07 -6.96
C ASP A 203 9.57 -8.81 -7.54
N PHE A 204 8.72 -8.11 -6.78
CA PHE A 204 7.40 -7.71 -7.25
C PHE A 204 7.50 -6.78 -8.47
N HIS A 205 8.32 -5.73 -8.42
CA HIS A 205 8.54 -4.82 -9.54
C HIS A 205 9.08 -5.57 -10.77
N SER A 206 10.02 -6.49 -10.57
CA SER A 206 10.59 -7.31 -11.64
C SER A 206 9.56 -8.28 -12.27
N SER A 207 8.53 -8.67 -11.54
CA SER A 207 7.43 -9.53 -11.99
C SER A 207 6.38 -8.80 -12.81
N LEU A 208 6.35 -7.48 -12.75
CA LEU A 208 5.47 -6.62 -13.54
C LEU A 208 6.11 -6.35 -14.89
N ALA A 209 5.31 -6.32 -15.95
CA ALA A 209 5.78 -5.76 -17.22
C ALA A 209 6.22 -4.31 -16.97
N PRO A 210 7.28 -3.81 -17.66
CA PRO A 210 7.68 -2.42 -17.52
C PRO A 210 6.46 -1.54 -17.75
N PRO A 211 6.29 -0.45 -16.96
CA PRO A 211 5.22 0.50 -17.19
C PRO A 211 5.34 1.02 -18.62
N PRO A 212 4.22 1.27 -19.31
CA PRO A 212 4.28 1.95 -20.60
C PRO A 212 5.04 3.26 -20.40
N ASP A 213 5.87 3.57 -21.39
CA ASP A 213 6.74 4.76 -21.42
C ASP A 213 5.96 6.01 -20.96
N PRO A 214 6.47 6.84 -20.02
CA PRO A 214 5.74 7.97 -19.45
C PRO A 214 5.50 9.14 -20.44
N LEU A 215 5.49 8.87 -21.74
CA LEU A 215 5.28 9.85 -22.81
C LEU A 215 3.83 9.93 -23.35
N TYR A 216 2.81 9.55 -22.53
CA TYR A 216 1.43 9.89 -22.82
C TYR A 216 0.63 10.18 -21.54
#